data_d211bcc7481a08b9fb993c55656e0eba
#
_entry.id   d211bcc7481a08b9fb993c55656e0eba
#
_cell.length_a   1.000
_cell.length_b   1.000
_cell.length_c   1.000
_cell.angle_alpha   90.00
_cell.angle_beta   90.00
_cell.angle_gamma   90.00
#
_symmetry.space_group_name_H-M   'P 1'
#
loop_
_entity.id
_entity.type
_entity.pdbx_description
1 polymer ?
#
loop_
_entity_poly.entity_id
_entity_poly.type
_entity_poly.pdbx_seq_one_letter_code
_entity_poly.pdbx_strand_id
1 'polypeptide(L)'
;MGSKFFVILGSQLFNPKILKKNGCSEVYMAEDFGLCTYFKHHKLKLYLFLTGMREYRDELENESISVNYFELSSRKKGESYVDSLIKFLKKKNLSEINIFEIEDKAFEEEFLKALKAANVTVNIFQSPMFIFERNEFVSMAKGKKVYRMSSFYQKARKNLDILMDENGKPVGGKWSFDEDNRKKIPKNVEPPEMIVFKKSKYAEEIKKLIINNFDDHPGDLENTWFPVNRAGAEKQLDNFLKVRFENFGIYEDAMLEEKNFLFHSCISPFLNIGLLTPDKVIKKTLQYAEKNNVPMNSVEGFVRQIIGWREFIRGIYHEEGALQSKSNYWKHSKKLTSSWYDGTTGIDPLDDCIKTTLKDGYIHHIPRLMVISNIMNLCGVDPKEIYKWFMEMYIDSSDWVMVPNVFGMATYADGGMMSTKPYTCGSNYILKMSNYKKGDWCDTLDGLYWKFTEKNRKFYENNPRLALLTRSLDRLNPERKNHIFKKAEDFIKQNTI
;
A
#
# COMPACT_ATOMS: atom_id res chain seq x y z
N MET A 1 18.57 -23.21 24.69
CA MET A 1 17.50 -22.20 24.80
C MET A 1 16.18 -22.95 24.93
N GLY A 2 15.32 -22.58 25.90
CA GLY A 2 14.01 -23.25 26.06
C GLY A 2 13.13 -23.10 24.82
N SER A 3 12.28 -24.09 24.60
CA SER A 3 11.26 -24.11 23.54
C SER A 3 10.27 -22.95 23.73
N LYS A 4 10.09 -22.09 22.73
CA LYS A 4 9.19 -20.93 22.80
C LYS A 4 7.94 -21.11 21.97
N PHE A 5 6.80 -20.68 22.53
CA PHE A 5 5.52 -20.61 21.86
C PHE A 5 5.28 -19.26 21.23
N PHE A 6 4.95 -19.23 19.94
CA PHE A 6 4.66 -17.98 19.21
C PHE A 6 3.19 -17.91 18.76
N VAL A 7 2.67 -16.68 18.74
CA VAL A 7 1.43 -16.35 18.04
C VAL A 7 1.79 -15.64 16.74
N ILE A 8 1.37 -16.20 15.61
CA ILE A 8 1.67 -15.68 14.27
C ILE A 8 0.37 -15.20 13.62
N LEU A 9 0.35 -13.93 13.22
CA LEU A 9 -0.77 -13.32 12.52
C LEU A 9 -0.70 -13.58 11.01
N GLY A 10 -1.83 -13.45 10.31
CA GLY A 10 -1.91 -13.64 8.86
C GLY A 10 -1.04 -12.67 8.02
N SER A 11 -0.59 -11.56 8.62
CA SER A 11 0.36 -10.62 8.04
C SER A 11 1.83 -10.89 8.41
N GLN A 12 2.13 -12.00 9.09
CA GLN A 12 3.47 -12.29 9.65
C GLN A 12 4.02 -13.63 9.16
N LEU A 13 3.83 -13.95 7.89
CA LEU A 13 4.27 -15.21 7.27
C LEU A 13 5.78 -15.18 6.99
N PHE A 14 6.58 -14.94 8.03
CA PHE A 14 8.04 -14.81 7.92
C PHE A 14 8.74 -16.14 7.67
N ASN A 15 9.96 -16.08 7.11
CA ASN A 15 10.74 -17.29 6.88
C ASN A 15 10.90 -18.10 8.18
N PRO A 16 10.58 -19.40 8.20
CA PRO A 16 10.66 -20.25 9.39
C PRO A 16 12.02 -20.23 10.09
N LYS A 17 13.10 -19.96 9.34
CA LYS A 17 14.45 -19.78 9.90
C LYS A 17 14.54 -18.62 10.90
N ILE A 18 13.72 -17.57 10.71
CA ILE A 18 13.65 -16.43 11.65
C ILE A 18 13.00 -16.88 12.96
N LEU A 19 11.93 -17.69 12.88
CA LEU A 19 11.27 -18.22 14.06
C LEU A 19 12.21 -19.17 14.83
N LYS A 20 12.89 -20.09 14.13
CA LYS A 20 13.86 -21.01 14.73
C LYS A 20 15.01 -20.29 15.41
N LYS A 21 15.55 -19.23 14.78
CA LYS A 21 16.59 -18.37 15.36
C LYS A 21 16.16 -17.75 16.70
N ASN A 22 14.86 -17.46 16.85
CA ASN A 22 14.27 -16.94 18.08
C ASN A 22 13.82 -18.02 19.08
N GLY A 23 14.12 -19.31 18.80
CA GLY A 23 13.79 -20.43 19.68
C GLY A 23 12.37 -20.96 19.54
N CYS A 24 11.65 -20.64 18.46
CA CYS A 24 10.29 -21.10 18.20
C CYS A 24 10.27 -22.60 17.90
N SER A 25 9.38 -23.35 18.55
CA SER A 25 9.11 -24.74 18.28
C SER A 25 7.63 -25.05 18.08
N GLU A 26 6.76 -24.16 18.56
CA GLU A 26 5.31 -24.31 18.46
C GLU A 26 4.68 -22.95 18.20
N VAL A 27 3.66 -22.92 17.34
CA VAL A 27 2.93 -21.71 17.01
C VAL A 27 1.40 -21.88 17.14
N TYR A 28 0.73 -20.73 17.36
CA TYR A 28 -0.71 -20.57 17.19
C TYR A 28 -0.95 -19.70 15.95
N MET A 29 -1.86 -20.15 15.10
CA MET A 29 -2.38 -19.39 13.96
C MET A 29 -3.88 -19.62 13.84
N ALA A 30 -4.63 -18.59 13.53
CA ALA A 30 -6.07 -18.70 13.30
C ALA A 30 -6.56 -17.80 12.17
N GLU A 31 -7.41 -18.35 11.31
CA GLU A 31 -8.26 -17.57 10.41
C GLU A 31 -9.37 -16.94 11.27
N ASP A 32 -9.84 -15.74 10.92
CA ASP A 32 -10.79 -15.00 11.76
C ASP A 32 -11.80 -14.19 10.96
N PHE A 33 -13.10 -14.33 11.31
CA PHE A 33 -14.17 -13.58 10.64
C PHE A 33 -14.06 -12.08 10.86
N GLY A 34 -13.74 -11.63 12.08
CA GLY A 34 -13.61 -10.21 12.40
C GLY A 34 -12.53 -9.54 11.56
N LEU A 35 -11.36 -10.18 11.46
CA LEU A 35 -10.25 -9.68 10.63
C LEU A 35 -10.55 -9.73 9.12
N CYS A 36 -11.48 -10.59 8.68
CA CYS A 36 -11.93 -10.62 7.29
C CYS A 36 -13.00 -9.56 6.98
N THR A 37 -13.71 -9.02 7.98
CA THR A 37 -14.94 -8.23 7.79
C THR A 37 -14.91 -6.83 8.40
N TYR A 38 -13.83 -6.40 9.08
CA TYR A 38 -13.74 -5.03 9.61
C TYR A 38 -13.77 -3.96 8.49
N PHE A 39 -13.42 -4.33 7.27
CA PHE A 39 -13.79 -3.73 6.00
C PHE A 39 -14.33 -4.79 5.05
N LYS A 40 -15.08 -4.40 4.02
CA LYS A 40 -15.42 -5.28 2.90
C LYS A 40 -14.21 -5.45 1.98
N HIS A 41 -13.22 -6.17 2.44
CA HIS A 41 -11.99 -6.37 1.67
C HIS A 41 -12.24 -7.05 0.33
N HIS A 42 -11.51 -6.65 -0.71
CA HIS A 42 -11.52 -7.32 -2.01
C HIS A 42 -11.35 -8.83 -1.87
N LYS A 43 -12.14 -9.61 -2.59
CA LYS A 43 -12.12 -11.09 -2.53
C LYS A 43 -10.71 -11.65 -2.77
N LEU A 44 -9.92 -11.06 -3.66
CA LEU A 44 -8.52 -11.44 -3.88
C LEU A 44 -7.62 -11.19 -2.67
N LYS A 45 -7.90 -10.18 -1.83
CA LYS A 45 -7.17 -9.98 -0.57
C LYS A 45 -7.45 -11.11 0.41
N LEU A 46 -8.72 -11.48 0.58
CA LEU A 46 -9.11 -12.62 1.42
C LEU A 46 -8.47 -13.92 0.92
N TYR A 47 -8.46 -14.12 -0.41
CA TYR A 47 -7.81 -15.26 -1.05
C TYR A 47 -6.30 -15.29 -0.76
N LEU A 48 -5.59 -14.17 -0.90
CA LEU A 48 -4.16 -14.06 -0.61
C LEU A 48 -3.85 -14.46 0.83
N PHE A 49 -4.58 -13.87 1.79
CA PHE A 49 -4.34 -14.11 3.21
C PHE A 49 -4.68 -15.54 3.63
N LEU A 50 -5.89 -16.02 3.34
CA LEU A 50 -6.33 -17.35 3.79
C LEU A 50 -5.52 -18.47 3.11
N THR A 51 -5.27 -18.35 1.81
CA THR A 51 -4.44 -19.34 1.11
C THR A 51 -2.99 -19.27 1.57
N GLY A 52 -2.45 -18.06 1.74
CA GLY A 52 -1.09 -17.84 2.23
C GLY A 52 -0.86 -18.39 3.64
N MET A 53 -1.83 -18.24 4.54
CA MET A 53 -1.77 -18.79 5.90
C MET A 53 -1.73 -20.31 5.89
N ARG A 54 -2.53 -20.97 5.04
CA ARG A 54 -2.53 -22.44 4.93
C ARG A 54 -1.25 -22.98 4.29
N GLU A 55 -0.74 -22.34 3.24
CA GLU A 55 0.57 -22.66 2.66
C GLU A 55 1.70 -22.48 3.69
N TYR A 56 1.61 -21.43 4.51
CA TYR A 56 2.59 -21.16 5.55
C TYR A 56 2.52 -22.16 6.71
N ARG A 57 1.34 -22.63 7.10
CA ARG A 57 1.19 -23.75 8.03
C ARG A 57 2.01 -24.95 7.55
N ASP A 58 1.84 -25.34 6.29
CA ASP A 58 2.57 -26.47 5.73
C ASP A 58 4.09 -26.21 5.67
N GLU A 59 4.51 -24.95 5.37
CA GLU A 59 5.91 -24.55 5.39
C GLU A 59 6.53 -24.72 6.81
N LEU A 60 5.79 -24.33 7.86
CA LEU A 60 6.21 -24.46 9.24
C LEU A 60 6.32 -25.95 9.65
N GLU A 61 5.33 -26.77 9.33
CA GLU A 61 5.31 -28.19 9.63
C GLU A 61 6.47 -28.94 8.94
N ASN A 62 6.75 -28.60 7.67
CA ASN A 62 7.91 -29.14 6.94
C ASN A 62 9.25 -28.73 7.57
N GLU A 63 9.29 -27.62 8.29
CA GLU A 63 10.43 -27.15 9.05
C GLU A 63 10.43 -27.65 10.51
N SER A 64 9.58 -28.64 10.84
CA SER A 64 9.47 -29.24 12.18
C SER A 64 9.07 -28.24 13.28
N ILE A 65 8.26 -27.24 12.96
CA ILE A 65 7.58 -26.37 13.91
C ILE A 65 6.16 -26.86 14.07
N SER A 66 5.73 -27.14 15.30
CA SER A 66 4.37 -27.58 15.61
C SER A 66 3.37 -26.44 15.40
N VAL A 67 2.27 -26.69 14.70
CA VAL A 67 1.30 -25.66 14.36
C VAL A 67 -0.09 -25.95 14.93
N ASN A 68 -0.56 -25.10 15.83
CA ASN A 68 -1.96 -25.09 16.25
C ASN A 68 -2.73 -24.16 15.33
N TYR A 69 -3.30 -24.71 14.26
CA TYR A 69 -3.99 -23.94 13.23
C TYR A 69 -5.51 -24.07 13.36
N PHE A 70 -6.20 -22.93 13.30
CA PHE A 70 -7.66 -22.86 13.38
C PHE A 70 -8.23 -22.29 12.08
N GLU A 71 -8.83 -23.14 11.27
CA GLU A 71 -9.47 -22.74 10.02
C GLU A 71 -10.78 -21.96 10.29
N LEU A 72 -11.16 -21.11 9.34
CA LEU A 72 -12.35 -20.25 9.45
C LEU A 72 -13.63 -21.06 9.70
N SER A 73 -13.73 -22.25 9.11
CA SER A 73 -14.84 -23.21 9.31
C SER A 73 -15.00 -23.69 10.76
N SER A 74 -13.92 -23.68 11.53
CA SER A 74 -13.92 -24.05 12.95
C SER A 74 -14.19 -22.87 13.89
N ARG A 75 -14.26 -21.63 13.34
CA ARG A 75 -14.43 -20.39 14.10
C ARG A 75 -15.91 -20.02 14.24
N LYS A 76 -16.26 -19.43 15.36
CA LYS A 76 -17.61 -18.89 15.57
C LYS A 76 -17.69 -17.45 15.06
N LYS A 77 -18.72 -17.14 14.26
CA LYS A 77 -19.02 -15.74 13.88
C LYS A 77 -19.28 -14.92 15.15
N GLY A 78 -18.63 -13.74 15.26
CA GLY A 78 -18.75 -12.86 16.42
C GLY A 78 -17.80 -13.17 17.60
N GLU A 79 -17.04 -14.26 17.56
CA GLU A 79 -15.95 -14.49 18.52
C GLU A 79 -14.70 -13.73 18.06
N SER A 80 -14.13 -12.88 18.93
CA SER A 80 -12.91 -12.14 18.58
C SER A 80 -11.70 -13.06 18.47
N TYR A 81 -10.71 -12.65 17.66
CA TYR A 81 -9.43 -13.36 17.54
C TYR A 81 -8.79 -13.55 18.91
N VAL A 82 -8.76 -12.48 19.72
CA VAL A 82 -8.08 -12.48 21.02
C VAL A 82 -8.78 -13.36 22.04
N ASP A 83 -10.13 -13.38 22.07
CA ASP A 83 -10.89 -14.27 22.97
C ASP A 83 -10.62 -15.75 22.66
N SER A 84 -10.55 -16.09 21.38
CA SER A 84 -10.22 -17.44 20.96
C SER A 84 -8.79 -17.85 21.36
N LEU A 85 -7.82 -16.95 21.16
CA LEU A 85 -6.44 -17.15 21.60
C LEU A 85 -6.39 -17.39 23.13
N ILE A 86 -7.05 -16.54 23.93
CA ILE A 86 -7.09 -16.67 25.40
C ILE A 86 -7.69 -17.99 25.83
N LYS A 87 -8.79 -18.44 25.20
CA LYS A 87 -9.38 -19.78 25.47
C LYS A 87 -8.40 -20.90 25.18
N PHE A 88 -7.68 -20.80 24.04
CA PHE A 88 -6.67 -21.79 23.68
C PHE A 88 -5.51 -21.81 24.69
N LEU A 89 -4.97 -20.64 25.08
CA LEU A 89 -3.87 -20.53 26.06
C LEU A 89 -4.26 -21.12 27.42
N LYS A 90 -5.48 -20.83 27.88
CA LYS A 90 -6.02 -21.43 29.13
C LYS A 90 -6.11 -22.96 29.03
N LYS A 91 -6.60 -23.50 27.90
CA LYS A 91 -6.69 -24.96 27.68
C LYS A 91 -5.32 -25.64 27.68
N LYS A 92 -4.29 -24.95 27.18
CA LYS A 92 -2.88 -25.42 27.13
C LYS A 92 -2.08 -25.13 28.40
N ASN A 93 -2.65 -24.40 29.39
CA ASN A 93 -1.97 -23.90 30.58
C ASN A 93 -0.74 -23.03 30.21
N LEU A 94 -0.85 -22.23 29.17
CA LEU A 94 0.20 -21.30 28.74
C LEU A 94 -0.05 -19.91 29.32
N SER A 95 0.91 -19.38 30.08
CA SER A 95 0.88 -18.02 30.67
C SER A 95 1.87 -17.06 30.03
N GLU A 96 2.61 -17.52 29.03
CA GLU A 96 3.61 -16.73 28.31
C GLU A 96 3.55 -17.03 26.82
N ILE A 97 3.59 -15.98 25.99
CA ILE A 97 3.66 -16.06 24.54
C ILE A 97 4.71 -15.13 23.96
N ASN A 98 5.15 -15.44 22.77
CA ASN A 98 6.02 -14.59 21.98
C ASN A 98 5.31 -14.15 20.71
N ILE A 99 5.50 -12.89 20.31
CA ILE A 99 4.92 -12.30 19.10
C ILE A 99 5.97 -11.44 18.39
N PHE A 100 5.79 -11.22 17.10
CA PHE A 100 6.43 -10.08 16.44
C PHE A 100 5.59 -8.82 16.64
N GLU A 101 6.21 -7.62 16.55
CA GLU A 101 5.50 -6.33 16.57
C GLU A 101 4.28 -6.39 15.65
N ILE A 102 3.15 -5.89 16.12
CA ILE A 102 1.90 -5.79 15.36
C ILE A 102 1.83 -4.38 14.78
N GLU A 103 1.73 -4.25 13.45
CA GLU A 103 1.78 -2.94 12.81
C GLU A 103 0.45 -2.18 12.84
N ASP A 104 -0.68 -2.87 12.96
CA ASP A 104 -1.99 -2.24 13.22
C ASP A 104 -2.09 -1.86 14.70
N LYS A 105 -2.02 -0.55 14.99
CA LYS A 105 -1.98 -0.02 16.38
C LYS A 105 -3.26 -0.31 17.15
N ALA A 106 -4.41 -0.20 16.50
CA ALA A 106 -5.69 -0.44 17.19
C ALA A 106 -5.81 -1.90 17.61
N PHE A 107 -5.42 -2.82 16.73
CA PHE A 107 -5.39 -4.24 17.04
C PHE A 107 -4.28 -4.59 18.05
N GLU A 108 -3.10 -3.98 17.96
CA GLU A 108 -2.02 -4.17 18.95
C GLU A 108 -2.47 -3.77 20.36
N GLU A 109 -3.11 -2.60 20.49
CA GLU A 109 -3.62 -2.10 21.78
C GLU A 109 -4.69 -3.03 22.38
N GLU A 110 -5.66 -3.46 21.56
CA GLU A 110 -6.69 -4.43 21.96
C GLU A 110 -6.08 -5.75 22.40
N PHE A 111 -5.19 -6.31 21.58
CA PHE A 111 -4.51 -7.57 21.79
C PHE A 111 -3.71 -7.58 23.11
N LEU A 112 -2.86 -6.59 23.31
CA LEU A 112 -2.02 -6.51 24.51
C LEU A 112 -2.85 -6.26 25.78
N LYS A 113 -3.88 -5.40 25.71
CA LYS A 113 -4.79 -5.12 26.82
C LYS A 113 -5.54 -6.38 27.27
N ALA A 114 -6.08 -7.15 26.32
CA ALA A 114 -6.85 -8.36 26.64
C ALA A 114 -5.97 -9.47 27.21
N LEU A 115 -4.75 -9.69 26.69
CA LEU A 115 -3.81 -10.67 27.21
C LEU A 115 -3.31 -10.28 28.61
N LYS A 116 -3.03 -9.02 28.86
CA LYS A 116 -2.71 -8.52 30.20
C LYS A 116 -3.84 -8.80 31.20
N ALA A 117 -5.09 -8.55 30.80
CA ALA A 117 -6.26 -8.87 31.64
C ALA A 117 -6.43 -10.38 31.90
N ALA A 118 -5.96 -11.22 31.00
CA ALA A 118 -5.93 -12.66 31.15
C ALA A 118 -4.70 -13.22 31.89
N ASN A 119 -3.84 -12.34 32.44
CA ASN A 119 -2.56 -12.69 33.08
C ASN A 119 -1.60 -13.46 32.18
N VAL A 120 -1.54 -13.13 30.90
CA VAL A 120 -0.60 -13.70 29.94
C VAL A 120 0.55 -12.73 29.71
N THR A 121 1.77 -13.18 29.91
CA THR A 121 3.01 -12.44 29.60
C THR A 121 3.25 -12.45 28.09
N VAL A 122 3.53 -11.30 27.50
CA VAL A 122 3.78 -11.15 26.06
C VAL A 122 5.17 -10.62 25.83
N ASN A 123 6.03 -11.42 25.16
CA ASN A 123 7.35 -10.99 24.69
C ASN A 123 7.25 -10.55 23.24
N ILE A 124 7.61 -9.30 22.97
CA ILE A 124 7.51 -8.70 21.64
C ILE A 124 8.89 -8.71 20.98
N PHE A 125 8.98 -9.28 19.79
CA PHE A 125 10.17 -9.29 18.95
C PHE A 125 10.04 -8.26 17.84
N GLN A 126 11.14 -7.66 17.40
CA GLN A 126 11.18 -6.78 16.25
C GLN A 126 10.62 -7.49 15.01
N SER A 127 9.77 -6.80 14.28
CA SER A 127 9.18 -7.34 13.05
C SER A 127 10.18 -7.34 11.90
N PRO A 128 10.44 -8.49 11.25
CA PRO A 128 11.26 -8.53 10.03
C PRO A 128 10.63 -7.86 8.81
N MET A 129 9.41 -7.35 8.95
CA MET A 129 8.69 -6.63 7.91
C MET A 129 9.34 -5.27 7.59
N PHE A 130 10.18 -4.76 8.48
CA PHE A 130 10.85 -3.47 8.35
C PHE A 130 12.33 -3.58 8.71
N ILE A 131 13.12 -2.65 8.17
CA ILE A 131 14.57 -2.59 8.40
C ILE A 131 14.87 -1.86 9.72
N PHE A 132 14.18 -0.71 9.94
CA PHE A 132 14.39 0.11 11.12
C PHE A 132 13.45 -0.28 12.26
N GLU A 133 13.93 -0.17 13.48
CA GLU A 133 13.08 -0.24 14.68
C GLU A 133 12.16 1.00 14.75
N ARG A 134 11.04 0.88 15.47
CA ARG A 134 10.07 1.98 15.63
C ARG A 134 10.71 3.25 16.21
N ASN A 135 11.60 3.11 17.18
CA ASN A 135 12.30 4.21 17.85
C ASN A 135 13.37 4.88 16.98
N GLU A 136 13.95 4.18 16.01
CA GLU A 136 14.97 4.74 15.10
C GLU A 136 14.38 5.83 14.20
N PHE A 137 13.13 5.65 13.73
CA PHE A 137 12.43 6.70 12.97
C PHE A 137 12.34 8.00 13.75
N VAL A 138 11.96 7.93 15.03
CA VAL A 138 11.88 9.10 15.92
C VAL A 138 13.21 9.83 15.98
N SER A 139 14.32 9.10 16.16
CA SER A 139 15.68 9.68 16.23
C SER A 139 16.08 10.36 14.91
N MET A 140 15.69 9.78 13.78
CA MET A 140 15.95 10.33 12.44
C MET A 140 15.07 11.54 12.09
N ALA A 141 13.84 11.61 12.64
CA ALA A 141 12.84 12.62 12.33
C ALA A 141 12.64 13.69 13.41
N LYS A 142 13.18 13.48 14.63
CA LYS A 142 12.94 14.31 15.84
C LYS A 142 13.20 15.80 15.62
N GLY A 143 12.32 16.61 16.19
CA GLY A 143 12.44 18.08 16.22
C GLY A 143 11.83 18.79 14.99
N LYS A 144 11.11 18.10 14.13
CA LYS A 144 10.50 18.68 12.93
C LYS A 144 8.98 18.70 13.04
N LYS A 145 8.38 19.87 12.79
CA LYS A 145 6.93 20.00 12.59
C LYS A 145 6.46 19.40 11.26
N VAL A 146 7.35 19.24 10.30
CA VAL A 146 7.09 18.70 8.97
C VAL A 146 8.11 17.61 8.68
N TYR A 147 7.61 16.42 8.43
CA TYR A 147 8.43 15.28 8.06
C TYR A 147 8.77 15.34 6.56
N ARG A 148 10.00 15.02 6.20
CA ARG A 148 10.43 15.00 4.79
C ARG A 148 11.05 13.65 4.46
N MET A 149 10.41 12.92 3.55
CA MET A 149 10.93 11.63 3.08
C MET A 149 12.35 11.75 2.54
N SER A 150 12.68 12.79 1.77
CA SER A 150 14.03 12.99 1.24
C SER A 150 15.12 13.07 2.32
N SER A 151 14.84 13.76 3.44
CA SER A 151 15.78 13.86 4.57
C SER A 151 15.92 12.55 5.32
N PHE A 152 14.82 11.82 5.51
CA PHE A 152 14.82 10.48 6.09
C PHE A 152 15.61 9.52 5.21
N TYR A 153 15.35 9.47 3.93
CA TYR A 153 16.00 8.58 2.97
C TYR A 153 17.52 8.79 2.90
N GLN A 154 17.99 10.05 2.92
CA GLN A 154 19.43 10.33 2.96
C GLN A 154 20.09 9.73 4.22
N LYS A 155 19.42 9.85 5.38
CA LYS A 155 19.91 9.25 6.62
C LYS A 155 19.85 7.72 6.56
N ALA A 156 18.76 7.15 6.05
CA ALA A 156 18.61 5.72 5.87
C ALA A 156 19.71 5.14 4.97
N ARG A 157 20.02 5.77 3.84
CA ARG A 157 21.12 5.34 2.96
C ARG A 157 22.47 5.35 3.67
N LYS A 158 22.77 6.42 4.45
CA LYS A 158 24.01 6.53 5.22
C LYS A 158 24.09 5.47 6.33
N ASN A 159 23.02 5.27 7.08
CA ASN A 159 23.00 4.30 8.19
C ASN A 159 23.16 2.86 7.69
N LEU A 160 22.63 2.55 6.51
CA LEU A 160 22.67 1.21 5.92
C LEU A 160 23.83 1.00 4.95
N ASP A 161 24.61 2.05 4.67
CA ASP A 161 25.67 2.06 3.65
C ASP A 161 25.19 1.58 2.27
N ILE A 162 23.97 2.03 1.87
CA ILE A 162 23.33 1.61 0.61
C ILE A 162 23.47 2.70 -0.45
N LEU A 163 24.04 2.36 -1.60
CA LEU A 163 24.34 3.26 -2.71
C LEU A 163 25.20 4.47 -2.27
N MET A 164 26.14 4.23 -1.37
CA MET A 164 27.16 5.19 -0.92
C MET A 164 28.53 4.81 -1.51
N ASP A 165 29.32 5.82 -1.84
CA ASP A 165 30.72 5.62 -2.23
C ASP A 165 31.63 5.60 -0.98
N GLU A 166 32.90 5.28 -1.17
CA GLU A 166 33.93 5.22 -0.13
C GLU A 166 34.14 6.54 0.63
N ASN A 167 33.70 7.68 0.03
CA ASN A 167 33.76 9.01 0.62
C ASN A 167 32.46 9.40 1.36
N GLY A 168 31.51 8.48 1.49
CA GLY A 168 30.19 8.72 2.09
C GLY A 168 29.28 9.65 1.27
N LYS A 169 29.54 9.75 -0.05
CA LYS A 169 28.66 10.45 -0.99
C LYS A 169 27.71 9.49 -1.73
N PRO A 170 26.58 9.97 -2.26
CA PRO A 170 25.69 9.10 -3.00
C PRO A 170 26.31 8.65 -4.33
N VAL A 171 26.25 7.36 -4.61
CA VAL A 171 26.65 6.79 -5.90
C VAL A 171 25.84 7.46 -7.02
N GLY A 172 26.50 7.80 -8.13
CA GLY A 172 25.91 8.56 -9.23
C GLY A 172 25.79 10.07 -8.97
N GLY A 173 26.34 10.60 -7.85
CA GLY A 173 26.44 12.03 -7.53
C GLY A 173 25.13 12.69 -7.08
N LYS A 174 24.01 11.96 -7.08
CA LYS A 174 22.69 12.49 -6.70
C LYS A 174 22.05 11.63 -5.62
N TRP A 175 21.28 12.26 -4.71
CA TRP A 175 20.47 11.54 -3.72
C TRP A 175 19.20 10.93 -4.30
N SER A 176 18.70 11.46 -5.39
CA SER A 176 17.50 10.98 -6.08
C SER A 176 17.61 11.25 -7.58
N PHE A 177 17.12 10.28 -8.35
CA PHE A 177 16.98 10.34 -9.81
C PHE A 177 15.50 10.46 -10.24
N ASP A 178 14.60 10.84 -9.34
CA ASP A 178 13.16 10.96 -9.57
C ASP A 178 12.78 11.83 -10.80
N GLU A 179 13.58 12.84 -11.10
CA GLU A 179 13.36 13.68 -12.28
C GLU A 179 13.53 12.93 -13.60
N ASP A 180 14.35 11.87 -13.62
CA ASP A 180 14.61 11.04 -14.78
C ASP A 180 13.52 9.97 -14.99
N ASN A 181 12.62 9.76 -14.00
CA ASN A 181 11.65 8.67 -13.90
C ASN A 181 10.24 9.02 -14.40
N ARG A 182 10.08 10.05 -15.23
CA ARG A 182 8.78 10.62 -15.62
C ARG A 182 8.56 10.62 -17.13
N LYS A 183 8.93 9.51 -17.80
CA LYS A 183 8.71 9.36 -19.24
C LYS A 183 7.47 8.52 -19.54
N LYS A 184 6.74 8.92 -20.58
CA LYS A 184 5.68 8.10 -21.17
C LYS A 184 6.27 6.88 -21.86
N ILE A 185 5.60 5.74 -21.77
CA ILE A 185 5.98 4.54 -22.52
C ILE A 185 5.74 4.78 -24.03
N PRO A 186 6.78 4.66 -24.87
CA PRO A 186 6.63 4.79 -26.31
C PRO A 186 5.82 3.61 -26.90
N LYS A 187 5.17 3.84 -28.04
CA LYS A 187 4.33 2.80 -28.69
C LYS A 187 5.06 1.52 -29.07
N ASN A 188 6.37 1.60 -29.29
CA ASN A 188 7.22 0.45 -29.64
C ASN A 188 7.82 -0.26 -28.43
N VAL A 189 7.48 0.16 -27.21
CA VAL A 189 7.90 -0.48 -25.96
C VAL A 189 6.72 -1.20 -25.35
N GLU A 190 6.79 -2.53 -25.31
CA GLU A 190 5.75 -3.38 -24.75
C GLU A 190 6.14 -3.78 -23.32
N PRO A 191 5.31 -3.46 -22.29
CA PRO A 191 5.55 -3.96 -20.95
C PRO A 191 5.47 -5.49 -20.90
N PRO A 192 6.38 -6.16 -20.16
CA PRO A 192 6.36 -7.61 -20.05
C PRO A 192 5.07 -8.13 -19.41
N GLU A 193 4.60 -9.29 -19.88
CA GLU A 193 3.49 -10.00 -19.24
C GLU A 193 3.85 -10.49 -17.83
N MET A 194 2.84 -10.65 -16.96
CA MET A 194 3.03 -11.26 -15.66
C MET A 194 3.30 -12.76 -15.78
N ILE A 195 4.18 -13.26 -14.90
CA ILE A 195 4.42 -14.71 -14.85
C ILE A 195 3.20 -15.43 -14.28
N VAL A 196 2.97 -16.64 -14.75
CA VAL A 196 1.91 -17.50 -14.24
C VAL A 196 2.46 -18.35 -13.08
N PHE A 197 1.72 -18.41 -11.99
CA PHE A 197 2.06 -19.20 -10.83
C PHE A 197 1.25 -20.51 -10.79
N LYS A 198 1.86 -21.56 -10.23
CA LYS A 198 1.12 -22.78 -9.91
C LYS A 198 0.06 -22.47 -8.85
N LYS A 199 -1.17 -22.90 -9.06
CA LYS A 199 -2.24 -22.78 -8.07
C LYS A 199 -1.89 -23.57 -6.81
N SER A 200 -2.26 -23.02 -5.66
CA SER A 200 -2.18 -23.72 -4.37
C SER A 200 -3.13 -24.92 -4.36
N LYS A 201 -2.79 -25.95 -3.60
CA LYS A 201 -3.71 -27.07 -3.35
C LYS A 201 -4.98 -26.63 -2.59
N TYR A 202 -4.93 -25.48 -1.91
CA TYR A 202 -6.07 -24.90 -1.17
C TYR A 202 -6.93 -23.97 -2.03
N ALA A 203 -6.54 -23.69 -3.28
CA ALA A 203 -7.16 -22.66 -4.12
C ALA A 203 -8.68 -22.81 -4.25
N GLU A 204 -9.16 -24.00 -4.60
CA GLU A 204 -10.58 -24.22 -4.86
C GLU A 204 -11.42 -24.25 -3.56
N GLU A 205 -10.85 -24.76 -2.47
CA GLU A 205 -11.49 -24.74 -1.15
C GLU A 205 -11.67 -23.32 -0.63
N ILE A 206 -10.60 -22.50 -0.70
CA ILE A 206 -10.63 -21.11 -0.24
C ILE A 206 -11.55 -20.25 -1.12
N LYS A 207 -11.58 -20.47 -2.44
CA LYS A 207 -12.52 -19.77 -3.33
C LYS A 207 -13.97 -20.05 -2.90
N LYS A 208 -14.33 -21.30 -2.67
CA LYS A 208 -15.67 -21.68 -2.19
C LYS A 208 -15.97 -21.07 -0.82
N LEU A 209 -15.01 -21.08 0.11
CA LEU A 209 -15.15 -20.47 1.43
C LEU A 209 -15.44 -18.97 1.32
N ILE A 210 -14.73 -18.24 0.44
CA ILE A 210 -14.92 -16.80 0.24
C ILE A 210 -16.29 -16.52 -0.37
N ILE A 211 -16.68 -17.25 -1.41
CA ILE A 211 -18.00 -17.07 -2.05
C ILE A 211 -19.12 -17.31 -1.03
N ASN A 212 -19.02 -18.33 -0.20
CA ASN A 212 -20.07 -18.68 0.77
C ASN A 212 -20.19 -17.70 1.95
N ASN A 213 -19.13 -16.98 2.30
CA ASN A 213 -19.12 -16.13 3.51
C ASN A 213 -18.97 -14.63 3.23
N PHE A 214 -18.49 -14.24 2.05
CA PHE A 214 -18.09 -12.87 1.73
C PHE A 214 -18.51 -12.47 0.29
N ASP A 215 -19.70 -12.94 -0.14
CA ASP A 215 -20.18 -12.69 -1.51
C ASP A 215 -20.42 -11.21 -1.79
N ASP A 216 -20.77 -10.43 -0.78
CA ASP A 216 -21.00 -8.98 -0.85
C ASP A 216 -19.71 -8.13 -0.82
N HIS A 217 -18.55 -8.78 -0.81
CA HIS A 217 -17.24 -8.11 -0.89
C HIS A 217 -16.87 -7.78 -2.35
N PRO A 218 -16.10 -6.68 -2.60
CA PRO A 218 -15.77 -6.26 -3.96
C PRO A 218 -14.87 -7.25 -4.71
N GLY A 219 -14.91 -7.16 -6.04
CA GLY A 219 -14.12 -7.96 -6.96
C GLY A 219 -14.57 -9.41 -7.08
N ASP A 220 -13.83 -10.19 -7.83
CA ASP A 220 -14.02 -11.60 -8.06
C ASP A 220 -12.75 -12.43 -7.74
N LEU A 221 -12.77 -13.72 -8.04
CA LEU A 221 -11.68 -14.66 -7.79
C LEU A 221 -11.11 -15.27 -9.08
N GLU A 222 -11.44 -14.69 -10.23
CA GLU A 222 -11.03 -15.23 -11.52
C GLU A 222 -9.53 -14.99 -11.78
N ASN A 223 -9.06 -13.76 -11.51
CA ASN A 223 -7.70 -13.34 -11.81
C ASN A 223 -6.75 -13.42 -10.59
N THR A 224 -6.36 -14.62 -10.19
CA THR A 224 -5.34 -14.83 -9.16
C THR A 224 -3.93 -14.71 -9.74
N TRP A 225 -3.50 -13.51 -10.13
CA TRP A 225 -2.23 -13.21 -10.80
C TRP A 225 -0.98 -13.32 -9.93
N PHE A 226 -1.15 -13.47 -8.63
CA PHE A 226 -0.08 -13.40 -7.62
C PHE A 226 0.20 -14.76 -6.97
N PRO A 227 1.41 -14.97 -6.45
CA PRO A 227 1.75 -16.14 -5.64
C PRO A 227 1.19 -16.02 -4.22
N VAL A 228 0.96 -17.17 -3.58
CA VAL A 228 0.45 -17.27 -2.21
C VAL A 228 1.44 -17.92 -1.23
N ASN A 229 2.67 -18.19 -1.68
CA ASN A 229 3.72 -18.76 -0.83
C ASN A 229 5.08 -18.10 -1.10
N ARG A 230 6.03 -18.37 -0.24
CA ARG A 230 7.36 -17.77 -0.26
C ARG A 230 8.14 -18.01 -1.55
N ALA A 231 8.15 -19.26 -2.02
CA ALA A 231 8.87 -19.63 -3.24
C ALA A 231 8.32 -18.86 -4.48
N GLY A 232 7.00 -18.70 -4.55
CA GLY A 232 6.34 -17.90 -5.56
C GLY A 232 6.66 -16.41 -5.44
N ALA A 233 6.64 -15.86 -4.22
CA ALA A 233 6.98 -14.45 -3.97
C ALA A 233 8.44 -14.15 -4.34
N GLU A 234 9.37 -15.06 -4.05
CA GLU A 234 10.77 -14.95 -4.48
C GLU A 234 10.92 -15.02 -6.00
N LYS A 235 10.15 -15.91 -6.65
CA LYS A 235 10.11 -16.00 -8.12
C LYS A 235 9.56 -14.72 -8.75
N GLN A 236 8.56 -14.08 -8.13
CA GLN A 236 8.05 -12.77 -8.58
C GLN A 236 9.14 -11.69 -8.53
N LEU A 237 9.89 -11.63 -7.41
CA LEU A 237 11.01 -10.70 -7.29
C LEU A 237 12.09 -10.98 -8.35
N ASP A 238 12.47 -12.24 -8.55
CA ASP A 238 13.47 -12.62 -9.56
C ASP A 238 13.00 -12.28 -10.98
N ASN A 239 11.72 -12.48 -11.28
CA ASN A 239 11.14 -12.10 -12.57
C ASN A 239 11.16 -10.57 -12.75
N PHE A 240 10.76 -9.79 -11.73
CA PHE A 240 10.86 -8.34 -11.79
C PHE A 240 12.29 -7.88 -12.12
N LEU A 241 13.27 -8.36 -11.38
CA LEU A 241 14.67 -8.00 -11.59
C LEU A 241 15.13 -8.32 -13.02
N LYS A 242 14.70 -9.48 -13.55
CA LYS A 242 15.13 -9.95 -14.87
C LYS A 242 14.48 -9.20 -16.05
N VAL A 243 13.18 -8.87 -15.97
CA VAL A 243 12.44 -8.44 -17.17
C VAL A 243 11.84 -7.04 -17.08
N ARG A 244 11.82 -6.40 -15.89
CA ARG A 244 11.20 -5.09 -15.68
C ARG A 244 12.16 -4.06 -15.12
N PHE A 245 13.13 -4.48 -14.32
CA PHE A 245 13.91 -3.60 -13.47
C PHE A 245 14.72 -2.56 -14.25
N GLU A 246 15.26 -2.93 -15.41
CA GLU A 246 15.99 -2.00 -16.28
C GLU A 246 15.15 -0.77 -16.66
N ASN A 247 13.86 -0.99 -16.95
CA ASN A 247 12.92 0.05 -17.38
C ASN A 247 12.04 0.60 -16.24
N PHE A 248 12.19 0.08 -15.02
CA PHE A 248 11.40 0.52 -13.87
C PHE A 248 11.53 2.02 -13.64
N GLY A 249 12.77 2.53 -13.54
CA GLY A 249 13.01 3.95 -13.24
C GLY A 249 12.38 4.84 -14.30
N ILE A 250 12.78 4.69 -15.55
CA ILE A 250 12.37 5.59 -16.63
C ILE A 250 10.85 5.69 -16.83
N TYR A 251 10.11 4.58 -16.54
CA TYR A 251 8.65 4.51 -16.70
C TYR A 251 7.88 4.38 -15.38
N GLU A 252 8.50 4.75 -14.25
CA GLU A 252 7.88 4.64 -12.92
C GLU A 252 6.53 5.36 -12.85
N ASP A 253 6.42 6.55 -13.45
CA ASP A 253 5.21 7.39 -13.45
C ASP A 253 4.27 7.12 -14.65
N ALA A 254 4.61 6.23 -15.57
CA ALA A 254 3.81 6.00 -16.76
C ALA A 254 2.52 5.23 -16.46
N MET A 255 1.48 5.50 -17.25
CA MET A 255 0.20 4.80 -17.22
C MET A 255 -0.15 4.31 -18.62
N LEU A 256 -0.81 3.16 -18.74
CA LEU A 256 -1.39 2.67 -20.00
C LEU A 256 -2.82 2.20 -19.74
N GLU A 257 -3.71 2.60 -20.64
CA GLU A 257 -5.09 2.14 -20.70
C GLU A 257 -5.13 0.61 -20.77
N GLU A 258 -5.98 -0.02 -19.96
CA GLU A 258 -6.17 -1.47 -19.86
C GLU A 258 -4.93 -2.29 -19.45
N LYS A 259 -3.81 -1.63 -19.08
CA LYS A 259 -2.58 -2.31 -18.61
C LYS A 259 -2.17 -1.84 -17.23
N ASN A 260 -2.00 -2.79 -16.31
CA ASN A 260 -1.83 -2.51 -14.88
C ASN A 260 -0.37 -2.57 -14.41
N PHE A 261 0.31 -3.69 -14.68
CA PHE A 261 1.56 -4.02 -13.98
C PHE A 261 2.80 -3.32 -14.55
N LEU A 262 2.79 -2.97 -15.81
CA LEU A 262 3.84 -2.26 -16.55
C LEU A 262 5.26 -2.76 -16.19
N PHE A 263 6.13 -1.85 -15.74
CA PHE A 263 7.48 -2.18 -15.29
C PHE A 263 7.60 -2.24 -13.76
N HIS A 264 6.47 -2.26 -13.02
CA HIS A 264 6.46 -2.34 -11.56
C HIS A 264 6.77 -3.75 -11.04
N SER A 265 7.28 -3.81 -9.81
CA SER A 265 7.67 -5.08 -9.16
C SER A 265 6.47 -5.92 -8.71
N CYS A 266 5.37 -5.28 -8.36
CA CYS A 266 4.15 -5.91 -7.85
C CYS A 266 4.39 -6.80 -6.60
N ILE A 267 5.38 -6.46 -5.77
CA ILE A 267 5.76 -7.25 -4.58
C ILE A 267 5.20 -6.70 -3.26
N SER A 268 4.53 -5.54 -3.28
CA SER A 268 3.96 -4.93 -2.07
C SER A 268 3.04 -5.87 -1.27
N PRO A 269 2.17 -6.70 -1.88
CA PRO A 269 1.35 -7.65 -1.13
C PRO A 269 2.20 -8.64 -0.32
N PHE A 270 3.29 -9.13 -0.91
CA PHE A 270 4.15 -10.16 -0.29
C PHE A 270 5.06 -9.58 0.80
N LEU A 271 5.47 -8.32 0.67
CA LEU A 271 6.13 -7.58 1.75
C LEU A 271 5.19 -7.33 2.92
N ASN A 272 3.90 -7.05 2.64
CA ASN A 272 2.93 -6.70 3.67
C ASN A 272 2.35 -7.90 4.43
N ILE A 273 2.57 -9.12 3.93
CA ILE A 273 2.22 -10.37 4.65
C ILE A 273 3.47 -11.16 5.11
N GLY A 274 4.68 -10.64 4.89
CA GLY A 274 5.91 -11.25 5.41
C GLY A 274 6.49 -12.39 4.56
N LEU A 275 5.95 -12.71 3.38
CA LEU A 275 6.54 -13.70 2.47
C LEU A 275 7.87 -13.23 1.88
N LEU A 276 8.04 -11.90 1.72
CA LEU A 276 9.31 -11.24 1.45
C LEU A 276 9.64 -10.29 2.60
N THR A 277 10.93 -10.07 2.84
CA THR A 277 11.41 -9.05 3.77
C THR A 277 12.21 -7.98 3.01
N PRO A 278 12.19 -6.72 3.46
CA PRO A 278 12.90 -5.62 2.78
C PRO A 278 14.41 -5.87 2.68
N ASP A 279 15.05 -6.43 3.70
CA ASP A 279 16.47 -6.80 3.67
C ASP A 279 16.80 -7.73 2.50
N LYS A 280 15.99 -8.79 2.34
CA LYS A 280 16.16 -9.75 1.24
C LYS A 280 15.94 -9.10 -0.12
N VAL A 281 14.92 -8.25 -0.24
CA VAL A 281 14.61 -7.52 -1.48
C VAL A 281 15.76 -6.60 -1.84
N ILE A 282 16.24 -5.77 -0.92
CA ILE A 282 17.36 -4.85 -1.16
C ILE A 282 18.63 -5.60 -1.53
N LYS A 283 18.99 -6.63 -0.78
CA LYS A 283 20.19 -7.43 -1.06
C LYS A 283 20.17 -8.02 -2.47
N LYS A 284 19.06 -8.68 -2.86
CA LYS A 284 18.91 -9.26 -4.22
C LYS A 284 18.95 -8.18 -5.30
N THR A 285 18.29 -7.04 -5.06
CA THR A 285 18.25 -5.93 -6.01
C THR A 285 19.64 -5.36 -6.29
N LEU A 286 20.42 -5.08 -5.25
CA LEU A 286 21.77 -4.52 -5.40
C LEU A 286 22.72 -5.52 -6.09
N GLN A 287 22.68 -6.79 -5.70
CA GLN A 287 23.48 -7.84 -6.32
C GLN A 287 23.12 -8.02 -7.81
N TYR A 288 21.83 -7.95 -8.15
CA TYR A 288 21.39 -8.04 -9.54
C TYR A 288 21.83 -6.82 -10.34
N ALA A 289 21.66 -5.63 -9.77
CA ALA A 289 22.01 -4.36 -10.42
C ALA A 289 23.49 -4.28 -10.77
N GLU A 290 24.37 -4.65 -9.82
CA GLU A 290 25.82 -4.67 -10.02
C GLU A 290 26.20 -5.65 -11.14
N LYS A 291 25.68 -6.89 -11.11
CA LYS A 291 26.00 -7.93 -12.11
C LYS A 291 25.53 -7.59 -13.52
N ASN A 292 24.43 -6.84 -13.67
CA ASN A 292 23.75 -6.61 -14.94
C ASN A 292 23.84 -5.16 -15.42
N ASN A 293 24.62 -4.29 -14.77
CA ASN A 293 24.77 -2.86 -15.10
C ASN A 293 23.43 -2.12 -15.27
N VAL A 294 22.49 -2.36 -14.35
CA VAL A 294 21.16 -1.72 -14.39
C VAL A 294 21.29 -0.21 -14.27
N PRO A 295 20.54 0.60 -15.04
CA PRO A 295 20.58 2.06 -14.96
C PRO A 295 20.34 2.59 -13.55
N MET A 296 21.14 3.57 -13.12
CA MET A 296 21.12 4.09 -11.74
C MET A 296 19.75 4.67 -11.34
N ASN A 297 19.03 5.28 -12.27
CA ASN A 297 17.67 5.78 -12.00
C ASN A 297 16.68 4.65 -11.66
N SER A 298 16.84 3.45 -12.20
CA SER A 298 16.05 2.27 -11.83
C SER A 298 16.50 1.72 -10.47
N VAL A 299 17.81 1.61 -10.24
CA VAL A 299 18.35 1.09 -8.98
C VAL A 299 17.98 1.99 -7.81
N GLU A 300 18.31 3.29 -7.89
CA GLU A 300 18.00 4.26 -6.85
C GLU A 300 16.48 4.42 -6.67
N GLY A 301 15.75 4.51 -7.78
CA GLY A 301 14.29 4.63 -7.75
C GLY A 301 13.65 3.48 -6.98
N PHE A 302 14.04 2.23 -7.24
CA PHE A 302 13.48 1.08 -6.54
C PHE A 302 13.93 0.99 -5.08
N VAL A 303 15.21 1.21 -4.80
CA VAL A 303 15.74 1.26 -3.42
C VAL A 303 15.01 2.34 -2.61
N ARG A 304 14.72 3.49 -3.20
CA ARG A 304 13.98 4.58 -2.58
C ARG A 304 12.55 4.20 -2.20
N GLN A 305 11.90 3.33 -2.96
CA GLN A 305 10.57 2.81 -2.57
C GLN A 305 10.66 1.93 -1.32
N ILE A 306 11.70 1.12 -1.17
CA ILE A 306 11.84 0.14 -0.08
C ILE A 306 12.37 0.80 1.21
N ILE A 307 13.57 1.38 1.19
CA ILE A 307 14.19 1.96 2.40
C ILE A 307 13.83 3.45 2.63
N GLY A 308 13.23 4.09 1.64
CA GLY A 308 12.70 5.46 1.74
C GLY A 308 11.22 5.44 2.10
N TRP A 309 10.37 5.33 1.08
CA TRP A 309 8.92 5.49 1.27
C TRP A 309 8.30 4.48 2.23
N ARG A 310 8.58 3.18 2.10
CA ARG A 310 7.98 2.16 2.96
C ARG A 310 8.31 2.39 4.44
N GLU A 311 9.58 2.60 4.76
CA GLU A 311 10.01 2.84 6.13
C GLU A 311 9.52 4.20 6.67
N PHE A 312 9.53 5.23 5.82
CA PHE A 312 9.03 6.56 6.17
C PHE A 312 7.52 6.54 6.49
N ILE A 313 6.71 5.88 5.67
CA ILE A 313 5.26 5.75 5.88
C ILE A 313 4.97 5.01 7.19
N ARG A 314 5.67 3.90 7.46
CA ARG A 314 5.55 3.19 8.75
C ARG A 314 5.87 4.10 9.93
N GLY A 315 6.98 4.85 9.83
CA GLY A 315 7.37 5.79 10.88
C GLY A 315 6.34 6.89 11.13
N ILE A 316 5.81 7.51 10.07
CA ILE A 316 4.72 8.50 10.18
C ILE A 316 3.48 7.88 10.82
N TYR A 317 3.10 6.67 10.43
CA TYR A 317 1.94 6.00 11.02
C TYR A 317 2.08 5.80 12.54
N HIS A 318 3.24 5.33 12.99
CA HIS A 318 3.48 5.12 14.41
C HIS A 318 3.50 6.43 15.22
N GLU A 319 4.09 7.50 14.67
CA GLU A 319 4.18 8.78 15.37
C GLU A 319 2.88 9.62 15.26
N GLU A 320 2.31 9.70 14.08
CA GLU A 320 1.27 10.68 13.77
C GLU A 320 -0.04 10.06 13.26
N GLY A 321 -0.11 8.74 13.09
CA GLY A 321 -1.27 8.07 12.49
C GLY A 321 -2.58 8.36 13.22
N ALA A 322 -2.56 8.44 14.54
CA ALA A 322 -3.74 8.78 15.35
C ALA A 322 -4.24 10.22 15.10
N LEU A 323 -3.34 11.15 14.78
CA LEU A 323 -3.70 12.52 14.40
C LEU A 323 -4.15 12.57 12.95
N GLN A 324 -3.39 11.93 12.04
CA GLN A 324 -3.72 11.90 10.61
C GLN A 324 -5.11 11.32 10.34
N SER A 325 -5.46 10.18 10.94
CA SER A 325 -6.76 9.50 10.73
C SER A 325 -7.98 10.33 11.16
N LYS A 326 -7.77 11.40 11.94
CA LYS A 326 -8.79 12.36 12.36
C LYS A 326 -8.73 13.68 11.58
N SER A 327 -7.72 13.86 10.73
CA SER A 327 -7.47 15.12 10.05
C SER A 327 -8.35 15.26 8.81
N ASN A 328 -8.81 16.50 8.56
CA ASN A 328 -9.58 16.88 7.39
C ASN A 328 -9.38 18.37 7.10
N TYR A 329 -8.18 18.74 6.64
CA TYR A 329 -7.76 20.13 6.39
C TYR A 329 -8.71 20.90 5.48
N TRP A 330 -9.21 20.24 4.41
CA TRP A 330 -10.11 20.85 3.44
C TRP A 330 -11.58 20.90 3.89
N LYS A 331 -11.92 20.28 5.01
CA LYS A 331 -13.29 20.12 5.51
C LYS A 331 -14.21 19.44 4.48
N HIS A 332 -13.71 18.41 3.84
CA HIS A 332 -14.47 17.60 2.89
C HIS A 332 -15.46 16.70 3.63
N SER A 333 -16.65 16.52 3.07
CA SER A 333 -17.74 15.79 3.74
C SER A 333 -18.58 14.90 2.81
N LYS A 334 -18.24 14.85 1.52
CA LYS A 334 -19.01 14.07 0.56
C LYS A 334 -18.68 12.58 0.67
N LYS A 335 -19.67 11.75 0.33
CA LYS A 335 -19.53 10.29 0.28
C LYS A 335 -19.51 9.81 -1.16
N LEU A 336 -18.99 8.61 -1.37
CA LEU A 336 -18.94 7.95 -2.67
C LEU A 336 -20.30 7.33 -3.02
N THR A 337 -20.71 7.42 -4.30
CA THR A 337 -21.81 6.63 -4.86
C THR A 337 -21.31 5.25 -5.33
N SER A 338 -22.21 4.37 -5.79
CA SER A 338 -21.85 3.06 -6.36
C SER A 338 -20.93 3.17 -7.58
N SER A 339 -21.02 4.27 -8.34
CA SER A 339 -20.17 4.48 -9.54
C SER A 339 -18.66 4.38 -9.27
N TRP A 340 -18.22 4.65 -8.04
CA TRP A 340 -16.83 4.47 -7.60
C TRP A 340 -16.45 3.02 -7.28
N TYR A 341 -17.45 2.14 -7.22
CA TYR A 341 -17.24 0.71 -6.97
C TYR A 341 -17.46 -0.15 -8.23
N ASP A 342 -18.10 0.40 -9.28
CA ASP A 342 -18.36 -0.30 -10.53
C ASP A 342 -17.66 0.30 -11.75
N GLY A 343 -17.02 1.47 -11.60
CA GLY A 343 -16.29 2.14 -12.67
C GLY A 343 -17.20 2.73 -13.75
N THR A 344 -18.28 3.40 -13.32
CA THR A 344 -19.27 4.07 -14.19
C THR A 344 -19.39 5.56 -13.88
N THR A 345 -18.29 6.20 -13.52
CA THR A 345 -18.27 7.62 -13.13
C THR A 345 -18.42 8.57 -14.31
N GLY A 346 -17.98 8.16 -15.51
CA GLY A 346 -17.99 8.97 -16.72
C GLY A 346 -16.69 9.74 -16.98
N ILE A 347 -15.61 9.44 -16.25
CA ILE A 347 -14.24 9.87 -16.56
C ILE A 347 -13.44 8.64 -16.99
N ASP A 348 -13.15 8.50 -18.30
CA ASP A 348 -12.54 7.30 -18.89
C ASP A 348 -11.31 6.79 -18.12
N PRO A 349 -10.26 7.60 -17.79
CA PRO A 349 -9.13 7.11 -17.03
C PRO A 349 -9.49 6.64 -15.61
N LEU A 350 -10.49 7.24 -14.98
CA LEU A 350 -10.94 6.84 -13.65
C LEU A 350 -11.70 5.51 -13.71
N ASP A 351 -12.59 5.36 -14.66
CA ASP A 351 -13.40 4.15 -14.85
C ASP A 351 -12.52 2.96 -15.21
N ASP A 352 -11.51 3.15 -16.07
CA ASP A 352 -10.49 2.14 -16.36
C ASP A 352 -9.72 1.73 -15.11
N CYS A 353 -9.24 2.69 -14.31
CA CYS A 353 -8.53 2.42 -13.05
C CYS A 353 -9.40 1.64 -12.04
N ILE A 354 -10.68 1.99 -11.91
CA ILE A 354 -11.61 1.30 -11.00
C ILE A 354 -11.86 -0.13 -11.49
N LYS A 355 -12.17 -0.33 -12.77
CA LYS A 355 -12.41 -1.66 -13.37
C LYS A 355 -11.16 -2.55 -13.26
N THR A 356 -9.98 -1.99 -13.51
CA THR A 356 -8.70 -2.70 -13.31
C THR A 356 -8.52 -3.10 -11.85
N THR A 357 -8.85 -2.21 -10.91
CA THR A 357 -8.78 -2.51 -9.47
C THR A 357 -9.76 -3.59 -9.06
N LEU A 358 -11.00 -3.57 -9.58
CA LEU A 358 -12.00 -4.63 -9.34
C LEU A 358 -11.54 -6.01 -9.85
N LYS A 359 -10.89 -6.03 -11.00
CA LYS A 359 -10.39 -7.26 -11.62
C LYS A 359 -9.16 -7.83 -10.90
N ASP A 360 -8.20 -6.95 -10.53
CA ASP A 360 -6.88 -7.37 -10.09
C ASP A 360 -6.65 -7.20 -8.58
N GLY A 361 -7.55 -6.47 -7.86
CA GLY A 361 -7.32 -6.04 -6.48
C GLY A 361 -6.06 -5.18 -6.32
N TYR A 362 -5.53 -4.67 -7.42
CA TYR A 362 -4.25 -3.97 -7.47
C TYR A 362 -4.20 -3.01 -8.65
N ILE A 363 -3.58 -1.89 -8.46
CA ILE A 363 -3.08 -0.98 -9.48
C ILE A 363 -1.82 -0.32 -8.95
N HIS A 364 -0.86 0.07 -9.79
CA HIS A 364 0.38 0.67 -9.29
C HIS A 364 0.16 2.08 -8.70
N HIS A 365 1.19 2.65 -8.07
CA HIS A 365 1.06 3.85 -7.24
C HIS A 365 0.48 5.08 -7.98
N ILE A 366 0.91 5.35 -9.21
CA ILE A 366 0.54 6.59 -9.91
C ILE A 366 -0.96 6.69 -10.21
N PRO A 367 -1.65 5.70 -10.78
CA PRO A 367 -3.11 5.74 -10.90
C PRO A 367 -3.82 5.89 -9.54
N ARG A 368 -3.32 5.25 -8.46
CA ARG A 368 -3.90 5.43 -7.12
C ARG A 368 -3.85 6.90 -6.70
N LEU A 369 -2.69 7.55 -6.90
CA LEU A 369 -2.44 8.92 -6.45
C LEU A 369 -3.03 9.96 -7.40
N MET A 370 -2.71 9.87 -8.70
CA MET A 370 -2.95 10.96 -9.66
C MET A 370 -4.28 10.82 -10.40
N VAL A 371 -4.93 9.67 -10.35
CA VAL A 371 -6.25 9.45 -10.94
C VAL A 371 -7.28 9.30 -9.84
N ILE A 372 -7.30 8.18 -9.13
CA ILE A 372 -8.38 7.81 -8.21
C ILE A 372 -8.46 8.81 -7.04
N SER A 373 -7.42 8.90 -6.20
CA SER A 373 -7.49 9.78 -5.02
C SER A 373 -7.48 11.26 -5.37
N ASN A 374 -6.80 11.66 -6.45
CA ASN A 374 -6.86 13.03 -6.96
C ASN A 374 -8.30 13.44 -7.27
N ILE A 375 -9.04 12.65 -8.06
CA ILE A 375 -10.41 12.98 -8.44
C ILE A 375 -11.34 12.93 -7.23
N MET A 376 -11.23 11.93 -6.34
CA MET A 376 -11.97 11.89 -5.08
C MET A 376 -11.76 13.16 -4.24
N ASN A 377 -10.50 13.58 -4.08
CA ASN A 377 -10.14 14.79 -3.33
C ASN A 377 -10.70 16.06 -3.99
N LEU A 378 -10.59 16.19 -5.32
CA LEU A 378 -11.14 17.32 -6.08
C LEU A 378 -12.67 17.40 -5.98
N CYS A 379 -13.36 16.27 -5.85
CA CYS A 379 -14.81 16.20 -5.63
C CYS A 379 -15.24 16.59 -4.20
N GLY A 380 -14.30 16.73 -3.28
CA GLY A 380 -14.60 17.03 -1.88
C GLY A 380 -15.08 15.82 -1.07
N VAL A 381 -14.62 14.62 -1.43
CA VAL A 381 -14.91 13.38 -0.68
C VAL A 381 -14.19 13.40 0.65
N ASP A 382 -14.89 12.98 1.73
CA ASP A 382 -14.30 12.85 3.06
C ASP A 382 -13.08 11.93 3.03
N PRO A 383 -11.92 12.32 3.59
CA PRO A 383 -10.73 11.48 3.64
C PRO A 383 -10.96 10.09 4.24
N LYS A 384 -11.92 9.93 5.16
CA LYS A 384 -12.30 8.64 5.73
C LYS A 384 -13.01 7.73 4.73
N GLU A 385 -13.83 8.28 3.84
CA GLU A 385 -14.46 7.53 2.75
C GLU A 385 -13.40 7.07 1.73
N ILE A 386 -12.42 7.93 1.42
CA ILE A 386 -11.29 7.58 0.55
C ILE A 386 -10.45 6.47 1.21
N TYR A 387 -10.12 6.62 2.50
CA TYR A 387 -9.40 5.61 3.26
C TYR A 387 -10.13 4.26 3.25
N LYS A 388 -11.44 4.26 3.54
CA LYS A 388 -12.29 3.06 3.50
C LYS A 388 -12.20 2.37 2.13
N TRP A 389 -12.40 3.12 1.05
CA TRP A 389 -12.32 2.60 -0.32
C TRP A 389 -10.95 1.95 -0.61
N PHE A 390 -9.84 2.59 -0.19
CA PHE A 390 -8.50 2.05 -0.38
C PHE A 390 -8.26 0.77 0.44
N MET A 391 -8.80 0.70 1.65
CA MET A 391 -8.72 -0.51 2.49
C MET A 391 -9.53 -1.67 1.90
N GLU A 392 -10.66 -1.37 1.29
CA GLU A 392 -11.54 -2.36 0.66
C GLU A 392 -10.96 -2.88 -0.65
N MET A 393 -10.44 -2.01 -1.51
CA MET A 393 -10.16 -2.32 -2.92
C MET A 393 -8.78 -2.91 -3.20
N TYR A 394 -7.78 -2.75 -2.33
CA TYR A 394 -6.42 -3.19 -2.62
C TYR A 394 -5.97 -4.38 -1.76
N ILE A 395 -5.34 -5.37 -2.42
CA ILE A 395 -4.82 -6.58 -1.75
C ILE A 395 -3.61 -6.29 -0.85
N ASP A 396 -2.89 -5.21 -1.09
CA ASP A 396 -1.73 -4.75 -0.32
C ASP A 396 -2.08 -3.68 0.72
N SER A 397 -3.37 -3.36 0.91
CA SER A 397 -3.80 -2.39 1.89
C SER A 397 -3.61 -2.88 3.33
N SER A 398 -3.14 -2.00 4.19
CA SER A 398 -3.01 -2.17 5.64
C SER A 398 -3.12 -0.80 6.28
N ASP A 399 -3.53 -0.73 7.55
CA ASP A 399 -3.74 0.55 8.24
C ASP A 399 -2.47 1.42 8.23
N TRP A 400 -1.31 0.83 8.58
CA TRP A 400 -0.03 1.53 8.58
C TRP A 400 0.39 2.07 7.20
N VAL A 401 -0.07 1.45 6.11
CA VAL A 401 0.16 1.93 4.73
C VAL A 401 -0.82 3.03 4.38
N MET A 402 -2.12 2.79 4.61
CA MET A 402 -3.19 3.61 4.04
C MET A 402 -3.42 4.90 4.81
N VAL A 403 -3.24 4.94 6.13
CA VAL A 403 -3.44 6.18 6.89
C VAL A 403 -2.51 7.29 6.39
N PRO A 404 -1.17 7.16 6.37
CA PRO A 404 -0.32 8.24 5.89
C PRO A 404 -0.46 8.51 4.38
N ASN A 405 -0.68 7.46 3.58
CA ASN A 405 -0.83 7.64 2.13
C ASN A 405 -2.11 8.38 1.78
N VAL A 406 -3.25 8.08 2.42
CA VAL A 406 -4.53 8.75 2.13
C VAL A 406 -4.58 10.13 2.77
N PHE A 407 -4.41 10.22 4.10
CA PHE A 407 -4.58 11.49 4.81
C PHE A 407 -3.41 12.47 4.58
N GLY A 408 -2.19 11.94 4.40
CA GLY A 408 -1.01 12.77 4.18
C GLY A 408 -0.72 13.04 2.71
N MET A 409 -0.46 12.01 1.92
CA MET A 409 0.00 12.15 0.54
C MET A 409 -1.14 12.47 -0.42
N ALA A 410 -2.15 11.60 -0.48
CA ALA A 410 -3.18 11.64 -1.52
C ALA A 410 -4.13 12.83 -1.38
N THR A 411 -4.59 13.13 -0.17
CA THR A 411 -5.60 14.16 0.06
C THR A 411 -5.08 15.44 0.70
N TYR A 412 -3.86 15.42 1.25
CA TYR A 412 -3.35 16.54 2.05
C TYR A 412 -4.24 16.88 3.26
N ALA A 413 -4.98 15.91 3.75
CA ALA A 413 -5.94 16.11 4.84
C ALA A 413 -5.26 16.44 6.18
N ASP A 414 -3.98 16.09 6.34
CA ASP A 414 -3.14 16.42 7.51
C ASP A 414 -2.58 17.85 7.49
N GLY A 415 -2.90 18.66 6.46
CA GLY A 415 -2.43 20.03 6.33
C GLY A 415 -0.96 20.18 5.95
N GLY A 416 -0.32 19.11 5.46
CA GLY A 416 1.06 19.12 4.96
C GLY A 416 2.10 18.66 5.96
N MET A 417 1.73 17.76 6.85
CA MET A 417 2.65 17.15 7.82
C MET A 417 3.79 16.40 7.13
N MET A 418 3.49 15.66 6.06
CA MET A 418 4.48 14.87 5.32
C MET A 418 4.65 15.29 3.85
N SER A 419 3.81 16.16 3.33
CA SER A 419 3.88 16.67 1.96
C SER A 419 3.95 18.21 1.93
N THR A 420 4.64 18.77 0.93
CA THR A 420 4.83 20.23 0.83
C THR A 420 3.73 20.93 0.04
N LYS A 421 2.92 20.15 -0.66
CA LYS A 421 1.79 20.61 -1.46
C LYS A 421 0.83 19.42 -1.69
N PRO A 422 -0.45 19.68 -1.96
CA PRO A 422 -1.36 18.63 -2.40
C PRO A 422 -0.94 18.08 -3.76
N TYR A 423 -1.13 16.77 -3.96
CA TYR A 423 -0.92 16.10 -5.24
C TYR A 423 -2.21 16.17 -6.07
N THR A 424 -2.45 17.34 -6.67
CA THR A 424 -3.61 17.57 -7.54
C THR A 424 -3.18 17.83 -8.98
N CYS A 425 -3.92 17.32 -9.94
CA CYS A 425 -3.68 17.54 -11.37
C CYS A 425 -4.98 17.60 -12.16
N GLY A 426 -4.91 18.26 -13.32
CA GLY A 426 -5.92 18.23 -14.37
C GLY A 426 -5.59 17.20 -15.46
N SER A 427 -6.38 17.21 -16.53
CA SER A 427 -6.27 16.26 -17.65
C SER A 427 -4.91 16.23 -18.34
N ASN A 428 -4.23 17.38 -18.39
CA ASN A 428 -2.94 17.50 -19.08
C ASN A 428 -1.84 16.57 -18.49
N TYR A 429 -1.83 16.37 -17.17
CA TYR A 429 -0.90 15.43 -16.54
C TYR A 429 -1.17 14.01 -17.00
N ILE A 430 -2.43 13.57 -16.96
CA ILE A 430 -2.83 12.21 -17.35
C ILE A 430 -2.48 11.97 -18.83
N LEU A 431 -2.84 12.89 -19.72
CA LEU A 431 -2.51 12.80 -21.16
C LEU A 431 -1.00 12.75 -21.42
N LYS A 432 -0.21 13.48 -20.63
CA LYS A 432 1.25 13.49 -20.74
C LYS A 432 1.87 12.16 -20.31
N MET A 433 1.34 11.53 -19.27
CA MET A 433 1.91 10.33 -18.65
C MET A 433 1.31 9.02 -19.16
N SER A 434 0.28 9.08 -19.99
CA SER A 434 -0.47 7.90 -20.46
C SER A 434 -0.69 7.88 -21.97
N ASN A 435 -1.31 6.80 -22.45
CA ASN A 435 -1.81 6.66 -23.82
C ASN A 435 -3.30 7.00 -23.96
N TYR A 436 -3.98 7.44 -22.89
CA TYR A 436 -5.38 7.87 -22.98
C TYR A 436 -5.55 8.96 -24.04
N LYS A 437 -6.64 8.91 -24.76
CA LYS A 437 -6.99 9.91 -25.77
C LYS A 437 -7.74 11.09 -25.12
N LYS A 438 -7.57 12.28 -25.71
CA LYS A 438 -8.35 13.45 -25.31
C LYS A 438 -9.83 13.18 -25.61
N GLY A 439 -10.70 13.47 -24.66
CA GLY A 439 -12.14 13.32 -24.73
C GLY A 439 -12.87 14.27 -23.79
N ASP A 440 -14.17 14.12 -23.66
CA ASP A 440 -15.04 14.93 -22.79
C ASP A 440 -14.62 14.90 -21.32
N TRP A 441 -14.03 13.80 -20.87
CA TRP A 441 -13.50 13.65 -19.53
C TRP A 441 -12.43 14.70 -19.18
N CYS A 442 -11.72 15.25 -20.20
CA CYS A 442 -10.72 16.28 -19.97
C CYS A 442 -11.35 17.56 -19.41
N ASP A 443 -12.47 17.97 -19.96
CA ASP A 443 -13.19 19.18 -19.51
C ASP A 443 -13.72 19.01 -18.09
N THR A 444 -14.23 17.82 -17.78
CA THR A 444 -14.70 17.48 -16.44
C THR A 444 -13.57 17.53 -15.42
N LEU A 445 -12.45 16.86 -15.70
CA LEU A 445 -11.30 16.83 -14.78
C LEU A 445 -10.63 18.21 -14.63
N ASP A 446 -10.49 18.96 -15.72
CA ASP A 446 -9.95 20.33 -15.66
C ASP A 446 -10.89 21.23 -14.85
N GLY A 447 -12.21 21.07 -15.01
CA GLY A 447 -13.20 21.76 -14.20
C GLY A 447 -13.06 21.46 -12.70
N LEU A 448 -12.93 20.18 -12.33
CA LEU A 448 -12.70 19.75 -10.95
C LEU A 448 -11.43 20.39 -10.37
N TYR A 449 -10.32 20.34 -11.12
CA TYR A 449 -9.03 20.89 -10.73
C TYR A 449 -9.05 22.41 -10.51
N TRP A 450 -9.60 23.16 -11.48
CA TRP A 450 -9.67 24.61 -11.38
C TRP A 450 -10.70 25.09 -10.35
N LYS A 451 -11.81 24.38 -10.19
CA LYS A 451 -12.82 24.68 -9.16
C LYS A 451 -12.25 24.45 -7.74
N PHE A 452 -11.49 23.38 -7.54
CA PHE A 452 -10.79 23.14 -6.29
C PHE A 452 -9.75 24.24 -5.99
N THR A 453 -8.98 24.67 -7.01
CA THR A 453 -8.01 25.77 -6.90
C THR A 453 -8.70 27.08 -6.53
N GLU A 454 -9.83 27.43 -7.18
CA GLU A 454 -10.61 28.61 -6.86
C GLU A 454 -11.16 28.60 -5.44
N LYS A 455 -11.76 27.49 -5.02
CA LYS A 455 -12.30 27.31 -3.66
C LYS A 455 -11.22 27.52 -2.59
N ASN A 456 -10.00 27.09 -2.88
CA ASN A 456 -8.88 27.13 -1.94
C ASN A 456 -7.83 28.21 -2.27
N ARG A 457 -8.23 29.27 -2.98
CA ARG A 457 -7.36 30.34 -3.52
C ARG A 457 -6.34 30.86 -2.51
N LYS A 458 -6.76 31.19 -1.30
CA LYS A 458 -5.85 31.70 -0.24
C LYS A 458 -4.70 30.74 0.09
N PHE A 459 -4.97 29.44 0.11
CA PHE A 459 -3.94 28.43 0.31
C PHE A 459 -2.93 28.42 -0.85
N TYR A 460 -3.42 28.46 -2.08
CA TYR A 460 -2.58 28.45 -3.27
C TYR A 460 -1.70 29.72 -3.38
N GLU A 461 -2.26 30.89 -3.11
CA GLU A 461 -1.54 32.19 -3.13
C GLU A 461 -0.44 32.25 -2.06
N ASN A 462 -0.69 31.69 -0.88
CA ASN A 462 0.27 31.65 0.22
C ASN A 462 1.36 30.59 0.06
N ASN A 463 1.25 29.68 -0.92
CA ASN A 463 2.25 28.67 -1.18
C ASN A 463 3.13 29.06 -2.39
N PRO A 464 4.44 29.35 -2.18
CA PRO A 464 5.32 29.82 -3.26
C PRO A 464 5.39 28.88 -4.47
N ARG A 465 5.16 27.58 -4.28
CA ARG A 465 5.19 26.57 -5.34
C ARG A 465 3.89 26.53 -6.16
N LEU A 466 2.81 27.11 -5.65
CA LEU A 466 1.46 26.99 -6.21
C LEU A 466 0.85 28.32 -6.64
N ALA A 467 1.43 29.44 -6.22
CA ALA A 467 0.90 30.79 -6.48
C ALA A 467 0.73 31.13 -7.99
N LEU A 468 1.48 30.48 -8.88
CA LEU A 468 1.30 30.63 -10.31
C LEU A 468 -0.02 30.04 -10.82
N LEU A 469 -0.59 29.06 -10.12
CA LEU A 469 -1.83 28.39 -10.54
C LEU A 469 -3.04 29.33 -10.45
N THR A 470 -3.11 30.19 -9.42
CA THR A 470 -4.20 31.16 -9.31
C THR A 470 -4.15 32.19 -10.43
N ARG A 471 -2.94 32.65 -10.81
CA ARG A 471 -2.75 33.53 -11.98
C ARG A 471 -3.15 32.84 -13.29
N SER A 472 -2.87 31.55 -13.43
CA SER A 472 -3.29 30.80 -14.62
C SER A 472 -4.80 30.63 -14.67
N LEU A 473 -5.45 30.40 -13.52
CA LEU A 473 -6.90 30.33 -13.38
C LEU A 473 -7.58 31.68 -13.78
N ASP A 474 -6.99 32.82 -13.37
CA ASP A 474 -7.52 34.17 -13.69
C ASP A 474 -7.41 34.50 -15.19
N ARG A 475 -6.48 33.85 -15.90
CA ARG A 475 -6.31 34.01 -17.36
C ARG A 475 -7.18 33.10 -18.20
N LEU A 476 -7.95 32.18 -17.58
CA LEU A 476 -8.87 31.34 -18.34
C LEU A 476 -9.95 32.21 -19.02
N ASN A 477 -10.23 31.90 -20.28
CA ASN A 477 -11.36 32.48 -20.98
C ASN A 477 -12.65 32.27 -20.16
N PRO A 478 -13.48 33.31 -19.90
CA PRO A 478 -14.68 33.19 -19.07
C PRO A 478 -15.68 32.13 -19.53
N GLU A 479 -15.92 32.01 -20.83
CA GLU A 479 -16.83 31.00 -21.39
C GLU A 479 -16.26 29.59 -21.14
N ARG A 480 -14.97 29.37 -21.37
CA ARG A 480 -14.30 28.13 -21.08
C ARG A 480 -14.37 27.78 -19.59
N LYS A 481 -14.11 28.75 -18.71
CA LYS A 481 -14.19 28.58 -17.26
C LYS A 481 -15.59 28.15 -16.84
N ASN A 482 -16.62 28.84 -17.31
CA ASN A 482 -18.01 28.53 -17.01
C ASN A 482 -18.38 27.12 -17.49
N HIS A 483 -17.98 26.75 -18.70
CA HIS A 483 -18.22 25.44 -19.27
C HIS A 483 -17.63 24.30 -18.41
N ILE A 484 -16.34 24.34 -18.12
CA ILE A 484 -15.68 23.28 -17.35
C ILE A 484 -16.15 23.23 -15.88
N PHE A 485 -16.49 24.40 -15.28
CA PHE A 485 -17.02 24.45 -13.93
C PHE A 485 -18.39 23.78 -13.84
N LYS A 486 -19.25 24.01 -14.83
CA LYS A 486 -20.56 23.34 -14.92
C LYS A 486 -20.38 21.83 -15.04
N LYS A 487 -19.50 21.35 -15.94
CA LYS A 487 -19.20 19.90 -16.07
C LYS A 487 -18.72 19.30 -14.75
N ALA A 488 -17.87 20.02 -14.01
CA ALA A 488 -17.41 19.57 -12.69
C ALA A 488 -18.55 19.49 -11.66
N GLU A 489 -19.46 20.47 -11.65
CA GLU A 489 -20.62 20.46 -10.76
C GLU A 489 -21.56 19.30 -11.03
N ASP A 490 -21.85 19.06 -12.32
CA ASP A 490 -22.70 17.96 -12.76
C ASP A 490 -22.05 16.61 -12.35
N PHE A 491 -20.75 16.45 -12.58
CA PHE A 491 -20.01 15.26 -12.17
C PHE A 491 -20.06 15.04 -10.65
N ILE A 492 -19.79 16.07 -9.85
CA ILE A 492 -19.85 15.98 -8.39
C ILE A 492 -21.25 15.59 -7.92
N LYS A 493 -22.30 16.21 -8.51
CA LYS A 493 -23.69 15.90 -8.16
C LYS A 493 -24.08 14.45 -8.48
N GLN A 494 -23.58 13.91 -9.58
CA GLN A 494 -23.89 12.53 -10.01
C GLN A 494 -23.13 11.48 -9.21
N ASN A 495 -21.88 11.76 -8.86
CA ASN A 495 -20.95 10.77 -8.34
C ASN A 495 -20.65 10.91 -6.82
N THR A 496 -21.29 11.88 -6.12
CA THR A 496 -21.13 12.05 -4.67
C THR A 496 -22.46 12.33 -3.98
N ILE A 497 -22.53 11.92 -2.70
CA ILE A 497 -23.68 12.14 -1.81
C ILE A 497 -23.30 13.17 -0.74
#